data_6b27ad007bffcf384240b00df95a9f40
#
_entry.id   6b27ad007bffcf384240b00df95a9f40
#
_cell.length_a   1.000
_cell.length_b   1.000
_cell.length_c   1.000
_cell.angle_alpha   90.00
_cell.angle_beta   90.00
_cell.angle_gamma   90.00
#
_symmetry.space_group_name_H-M   'P 1'
#
loop_
_entity.id
_entity.type
_entity.pdbx_description
1 polymer ?
#
loop_
_entity_poly.entity_id
_entity_poly.type
_entity_poly.pdbx_seq_one_letter_code
_entity_poly.pdbx_strand_id
1 'polypeptide(L)'
;MITYKQLTLAEIFEDCQNKFDNDKYQFLSLLDEAIDLDEIVPVSFISHFYASTGRPRKHQLYPMLKALLIQRIFSIPTDTLLIVFLKFSQELRDFCGFDVVPDGSKFTRFKQDFLSDLQSMFDHLVDLTEPICQSLDPALASMTIFDTSGIEAWVTENNPKYANRIIKQLKAFKKSHNLDDSYDPYKAAYGSMPTHAASNQAIQQMYINGHFCYAYKFGIITNGLGIVRDITFYNKDFLKKHPDIVVGKKSDSPDEDKSLADSKALLPVLIDFFQKHPLINSKTFLGDAAFDAINIYKSLFEEIGFQKAFIPLKTKLSAEGTDYTVNENGIPCCPHDPSLPMRHEGSRSHLRSKLPTMKFVCPKMKWEYNPADKSKHRVCHCDNPCTSSSCGRMIYIYPEKNLRAYPGVERGSQEWEDTYKIRVNVEKSINHFKDSFCIADRKTQNERTLHADLLLAGITQLVTVLVADKIHQYQYIRSLKPLIA
;
A
#
# COMPACT_ATOMS: atom_id res chain seq x y z
N MET A 1 -2.00 52.20 32.79
CA MET A 1 -2.30 51.63 34.12
C MET A 1 -2.86 50.23 33.84
N ILE A 2 -2.11 49.19 34.11
CA ILE A 2 -2.58 47.79 33.93
C ILE A 2 -3.38 47.51 35.23
N THR A 3 -4.70 47.42 35.12
CA THR A 3 -5.57 47.02 36.21
C THR A 3 -5.37 45.53 36.46
N TYR A 4 -4.67 45.17 37.51
CA TYR A 4 -4.63 43.80 38.01
C TYR A 4 -6.03 43.47 38.59
N LYS A 5 -6.75 42.56 37.88
CA LYS A 5 -7.95 41.95 38.44
C LYS A 5 -7.50 40.89 39.47
N GLN A 6 -7.77 41.08 40.74
CA GLN A 6 -7.53 40.09 41.77
C GLN A 6 -8.56 38.97 41.60
N LEU A 7 -8.13 37.79 41.18
CA LEU A 7 -8.98 36.61 41.04
C LEU A 7 -9.29 36.04 42.41
N THR A 8 -10.52 35.70 42.65
CA THR A 8 -10.94 34.97 43.87
C THR A 8 -10.50 33.50 43.75
N LEU A 9 -10.35 32.82 44.88
CA LEU A 9 -10.06 31.38 44.91
C LEU A 9 -11.12 30.58 44.14
N ALA A 10 -12.37 30.99 44.12
CA ALA A 10 -13.45 30.37 43.36
C ALA A 10 -13.24 30.54 41.86
N GLU A 11 -12.87 31.75 41.36
CA GLU A 11 -12.57 31.99 39.94
C GLU A 11 -11.32 31.22 39.49
N ILE A 12 -10.31 31.07 40.35
CA ILE A 12 -9.13 30.25 40.07
C ILE A 12 -9.53 28.78 39.99
N PHE A 13 -10.40 28.30 40.87
CA PHE A 13 -10.88 26.92 40.89
C PHE A 13 -11.76 26.64 39.67
N GLU A 14 -12.62 27.58 39.30
CA GLU A 14 -13.46 27.49 38.12
C GLU A 14 -12.64 27.55 36.81
N ASP A 15 -11.60 28.40 36.74
CA ASP A 15 -10.66 28.46 35.62
C ASP A 15 -9.79 27.20 35.54
N CYS A 16 -9.37 26.65 36.68
CA CYS A 16 -8.71 25.35 36.74
C CYS A 16 -9.65 24.22 36.29
N GLN A 17 -10.88 24.20 36.76
CA GLN A 17 -11.87 23.19 36.40
C GLN A 17 -12.24 23.29 34.93
N ASN A 18 -12.45 24.49 34.38
CA ASN A 18 -12.64 24.73 32.96
C ASN A 18 -11.42 24.36 32.09
N LYS A 19 -10.20 24.48 32.64
CA LYS A 19 -8.97 24.01 31.98
C LYS A 19 -8.77 22.48 32.11
N PHE A 20 -9.28 21.89 33.17
CA PHE A 20 -9.33 20.43 33.37
C PHE A 20 -10.42 19.79 32.49
N ASP A 21 -11.56 20.46 32.30
CA ASP A 21 -12.65 20.00 31.44
C ASP A 21 -12.36 20.23 29.94
N ASN A 22 -11.29 20.95 29.60
CA ASN A 22 -10.91 21.22 28.20
C ASN A 22 -10.11 20.09 27.55
N ASP A 23 -10.73 19.51 26.55
CA ASP A 23 -10.26 18.83 25.34
C ASP A 23 -9.31 17.61 25.46
N LYS A 24 -8.29 17.60 26.30
CA LYS A 24 -7.30 16.49 26.33
C LYS A 24 -7.82 15.23 27.01
N TYR A 25 -8.59 15.38 28.06
CA TYR A 25 -9.25 14.28 28.75
C TYR A 25 -10.38 13.69 27.94
N GLN A 26 -11.10 14.51 27.18
CA GLN A 26 -12.19 14.08 26.31
C GLN A 26 -11.71 13.08 25.26
N PHE A 27 -10.52 13.28 24.67
CA PHE A 27 -10.00 12.36 23.66
C PHE A 27 -9.69 10.97 24.24
N LEU A 28 -9.06 10.87 25.40
CA LEU A 28 -8.76 9.58 26.03
C LEU A 28 -10.03 8.86 26.48
N SER A 29 -11.01 9.61 27.03
CA SER A 29 -12.33 9.08 27.40
C SER A 29 -13.08 8.57 26.16
N LEU A 30 -13.08 9.35 25.08
CA LEU A 30 -13.66 8.95 23.80
C LEU A 30 -13.02 7.68 23.26
N LEU A 31 -11.69 7.54 23.34
CA LEU A 31 -11.02 6.32 22.94
C LEU A 31 -11.39 5.12 23.81
N ASP A 32 -11.49 5.33 25.13
CA ASP A 32 -11.84 4.26 26.09
C ASP A 32 -13.28 3.76 25.88
N GLU A 33 -14.20 4.67 25.59
CA GLU A 33 -15.59 4.35 25.26
C GLU A 33 -15.74 3.70 23.87
N ALA A 34 -14.93 4.13 22.91
CA ALA A 34 -15.03 3.65 21.53
C ALA A 34 -14.26 2.34 21.27
N ILE A 35 -13.23 2.03 22.04
CA ILE A 35 -12.40 0.83 21.84
C ILE A 35 -12.85 -0.27 22.81
N ASP A 36 -13.58 -1.26 22.27
CA ASP A 36 -13.86 -2.51 22.97
C ASP A 36 -12.76 -3.53 22.70
N LEU A 37 -11.85 -3.72 23.68
CA LEU A 37 -10.75 -4.68 23.53
C LEU A 37 -11.21 -6.14 23.53
N ASP A 38 -12.34 -6.45 24.12
CA ASP A 38 -12.89 -7.81 24.10
C ASP A 38 -13.43 -8.18 22.71
N GLU A 39 -13.90 -7.20 21.93
CA GLU A 39 -14.27 -7.37 20.53
C GLU A 39 -13.04 -7.44 19.60
N ILE A 40 -12.03 -6.63 19.86
CA ILE A 40 -10.87 -6.43 18.98
C ILE A 40 -9.83 -7.54 19.13
N VAL A 41 -9.62 -8.06 20.36
CA VAL A 41 -8.56 -9.03 20.65
C VAL A 41 -9.07 -10.44 20.53
N PRO A 42 -8.53 -11.27 19.60
CA PRO A 42 -8.95 -12.67 19.47
C PRO A 42 -8.77 -13.47 20.76
N VAL A 43 -9.73 -14.35 21.06
CA VAL A 43 -9.67 -15.25 22.23
C VAL A 43 -8.40 -16.10 22.25
N SER A 44 -7.89 -16.48 21.07
CA SER A 44 -6.63 -17.21 20.93
C SER A 44 -5.45 -16.41 21.46
N PHE A 45 -5.41 -15.09 21.22
CA PHE A 45 -4.37 -14.22 21.74
C PHE A 45 -4.43 -14.15 23.28
N ILE A 46 -5.64 -13.95 23.84
CA ILE A 46 -5.86 -13.92 25.29
C ILE A 46 -5.38 -15.24 25.91
N SER A 47 -5.79 -16.37 25.34
CA SER A 47 -5.42 -17.70 25.81
C SER A 47 -3.92 -17.97 25.75
N HIS A 48 -3.25 -17.54 24.68
CA HIS A 48 -1.80 -17.66 24.54
C HIS A 48 -1.05 -16.75 25.52
N PHE A 49 -1.53 -15.52 25.71
CA PHE A 49 -0.92 -14.56 26.62
C PHE A 49 -1.00 -15.02 28.10
N TYR A 50 -2.14 -15.56 28.52
CA TYR A 50 -2.40 -16.04 29.87
C TYR A 50 -2.25 -17.57 30.00
N ALA A 51 -1.33 -18.17 29.23
CA ALA A 51 -1.08 -19.61 29.28
C ALA A 51 -0.89 -20.11 30.72
N SER A 52 -1.49 -21.25 31.05
CA SER A 52 -1.47 -21.85 32.40
C SER A 52 -0.10 -22.34 32.83
N THR A 53 0.85 -22.46 31.91
CA THR A 53 2.21 -22.94 32.15
C THR A 53 3.22 -21.77 32.15
N GLY A 54 4.16 -21.78 33.08
CA GLY A 54 5.21 -20.79 33.21
C GLY A 54 4.97 -19.75 34.31
N ARG A 55 5.90 -18.77 34.41
CA ARG A 55 5.79 -17.71 35.41
C ARG A 55 4.68 -16.74 35.06
N PRO A 56 3.77 -16.37 35.97
CA PRO A 56 2.75 -15.36 35.76
C PRO A 56 3.34 -14.05 35.19
N ARG A 57 2.68 -13.46 34.20
CA ARG A 57 3.13 -12.21 33.59
C ARG A 57 2.88 -11.04 34.55
N LYS A 58 3.90 -10.17 34.67
CA LYS A 58 3.81 -8.99 35.54
C LYS A 58 2.86 -7.92 34.99
N HIS A 59 2.77 -7.80 33.66
CA HIS A 59 1.96 -6.81 32.98
C HIS A 59 0.84 -7.51 32.21
N GLN A 60 -0.33 -6.94 32.22
CA GLN A 60 -1.51 -7.48 31.55
C GLN A 60 -1.49 -7.20 30.04
N LEU A 61 -2.27 -7.94 29.26
CA LEU A 61 -2.34 -7.82 27.80
C LEU A 61 -2.88 -6.47 27.35
N TYR A 62 -4.05 -6.08 27.86
CA TYR A 62 -4.75 -4.86 27.44
C TYR A 62 -3.95 -3.58 27.71
N PRO A 63 -3.34 -3.38 28.89
CA PRO A 63 -2.40 -2.30 29.13
C PRO A 63 -1.26 -2.22 28.10
N MET A 64 -0.67 -3.36 27.72
CA MET A 64 0.40 -3.40 26.71
C MET A 64 -0.11 -2.99 25.33
N LEU A 65 -1.29 -3.47 24.91
CA LEU A 65 -1.91 -3.10 23.64
C LEU A 65 -2.32 -1.63 23.61
N LYS A 66 -3.02 -1.12 24.65
CA LYS A 66 -3.40 0.30 24.75
C LYS A 66 -2.18 1.21 24.63
N ALA A 67 -1.08 0.90 25.32
CA ALA A 67 0.16 1.68 25.23
C ALA A 67 0.76 1.70 23.82
N LEU A 68 0.76 0.56 23.11
CA LEU A 68 1.26 0.47 21.73
C LEU A 68 0.35 1.17 20.72
N LEU A 69 -0.97 1.19 20.94
CA LEU A 69 -1.91 1.97 20.15
C LEU A 69 -1.69 3.47 20.35
N ILE A 70 -1.62 3.93 21.61
CA ILE A 70 -1.29 5.32 21.95
C ILE A 70 0.03 5.75 21.33
N GLN A 71 1.05 4.88 21.36
CA GLN A 71 2.33 5.16 20.72
C GLN A 71 2.17 5.58 19.25
N ARG A 72 1.29 4.91 18.50
CA ARG A 72 1.04 5.22 17.10
C ARG A 72 0.15 6.44 16.91
N ILE A 73 -0.95 6.53 17.66
CA ILE A 73 -1.89 7.65 17.58
C ILE A 73 -1.19 8.98 17.87
N PHE A 74 -0.34 9.02 18.90
CA PHE A 74 0.42 10.23 19.28
C PHE A 74 1.76 10.39 18.54
N SER A 75 2.06 9.55 17.55
CA SER A 75 3.32 9.60 16.78
C SER A 75 4.58 9.55 17.66
N ILE A 76 4.60 8.67 18.65
CA ILE A 76 5.75 8.49 19.54
C ILE A 76 6.75 7.54 18.85
N PRO A 77 7.93 8.02 18.43
CA PRO A 77 8.80 7.26 17.53
C PRO A 77 9.48 6.04 18.16
N THR A 78 9.71 6.05 19.49
CA THR A 78 10.47 4.98 20.15
C THR A 78 9.78 4.46 21.41
N ASP A 79 10.02 3.19 21.73
CA ASP A 79 9.51 2.59 22.98
C ASP A 79 10.08 3.29 24.22
N THR A 80 11.32 3.80 24.13
CA THR A 80 11.93 4.60 25.21
C THR A 80 11.14 5.87 25.48
N LEU A 81 10.76 6.58 24.42
CA LEU A 81 9.98 7.81 24.56
C LEU A 81 8.56 7.52 25.05
N LEU A 82 7.93 6.44 24.59
CA LEU A 82 6.65 5.96 25.12
C LEU A 82 6.73 5.76 26.66
N ILE A 83 7.78 5.10 27.14
CA ILE A 83 7.99 4.87 28.57
C ILE A 83 8.15 6.19 29.34
N VAL A 84 8.83 7.18 28.76
CA VAL A 84 8.94 8.51 29.33
C VAL A 84 7.55 9.14 29.47
N PHE A 85 6.73 9.15 28.41
CA PHE A 85 5.37 9.66 28.46
C PHE A 85 4.51 8.95 29.52
N LEU A 86 4.55 7.61 29.57
CA LEU A 86 3.81 6.83 30.57
C LEU A 86 4.28 7.08 32.02
N LYS A 87 5.55 7.44 32.21
CA LYS A 87 6.07 7.77 33.56
C LYS A 87 5.69 9.17 34.01
N PHE A 88 5.62 10.14 33.08
CA PHE A 88 5.39 11.53 33.39
C PHE A 88 3.92 11.96 33.28
N SER A 89 3.10 11.27 32.48
CA SER A 89 1.64 11.54 32.39
C SER A 89 0.89 10.45 33.16
N GLN A 90 0.22 10.88 34.19
CA GLN A 90 -0.67 10.01 34.97
C GLN A 90 -1.86 9.57 34.12
N GLU A 91 -2.43 10.50 33.37
CA GLU A 91 -3.61 10.27 32.53
C GLU A 91 -3.37 9.19 31.49
N LEU A 92 -2.22 9.24 30.79
CA LEU A 92 -1.84 8.20 29.83
C LEU A 92 -1.61 6.85 30.49
N ARG A 93 -1.02 6.86 31.69
CA ARG A 93 -0.79 5.63 32.48
C ARG A 93 -2.10 5.01 32.94
N ASP A 94 -3.02 5.85 33.42
CA ASP A 94 -4.35 5.44 33.92
C ASP A 94 -5.20 4.93 32.74
N PHE A 95 -5.21 5.63 31.60
CA PHE A 95 -5.85 5.17 30.36
C PHE A 95 -5.34 3.79 29.93
N CYS A 96 -4.02 3.57 29.97
CA CYS A 96 -3.45 2.27 29.62
C CYS A 96 -3.76 1.20 30.69
N GLY A 97 -3.99 1.58 31.94
CA GLY A 97 -4.22 0.67 33.06
C GLY A 97 -2.92 0.09 33.65
N PHE A 98 -1.83 0.87 33.71
CA PHE A 98 -0.58 0.45 34.34
C PHE A 98 -0.45 0.91 35.78
N ASP A 99 -0.37 -0.01 36.72
CA ASP A 99 0.09 0.27 38.09
C ASP A 99 1.61 0.58 38.09
N VAL A 100 2.37 -0.16 37.31
CA VAL A 100 3.82 0.01 37.14
C VAL A 100 4.19 -0.01 35.67
N VAL A 101 4.77 1.08 35.18
CA VAL A 101 5.19 1.20 33.76
C VAL A 101 6.26 0.15 33.43
N PRO A 102 6.07 -0.65 32.34
CA PRO A 102 7.02 -1.62 31.88
C PRO A 102 8.34 -0.98 31.44
N ASP A 103 9.43 -1.72 31.50
CA ASP A 103 10.70 -1.34 30.84
C ASP A 103 10.68 -1.66 29.34
N GLY A 104 11.61 -1.09 28.56
CA GLY A 104 11.68 -1.27 27.11
C GLY A 104 11.85 -2.71 26.66
N SER A 105 12.50 -3.55 27.49
CA SER A 105 12.69 -4.96 27.16
C SER A 105 11.37 -5.74 27.16
N LYS A 106 10.38 -5.29 27.94
CA LYS A 106 9.04 -5.91 27.98
C LYS A 106 8.28 -5.64 26.69
N PHE A 107 8.29 -4.41 26.17
CA PHE A 107 7.69 -4.07 24.88
C PHE A 107 8.36 -4.81 23.73
N THR A 108 9.69 -4.88 23.73
CA THR A 108 10.44 -5.63 22.69
C THR A 108 10.09 -7.11 22.71
N ARG A 109 10.09 -7.76 23.89
CA ARG A 109 9.71 -9.17 24.01
C ARG A 109 8.25 -9.40 23.63
N PHE A 110 7.34 -8.54 24.07
CA PHE A 110 5.93 -8.62 23.68
C PHE A 110 5.78 -8.67 22.16
N LYS A 111 6.40 -7.76 21.43
CA LYS A 111 6.38 -7.72 19.97
C LYS A 111 6.96 -8.98 19.32
N GLN A 112 8.01 -9.54 19.89
CA GLN A 112 8.68 -10.73 19.35
C GLN A 112 7.93 -12.03 19.69
N ASP A 113 7.48 -12.17 20.94
CA ASP A 113 6.84 -13.38 21.41
C ASP A 113 5.42 -13.56 20.82
N PHE A 114 4.70 -12.44 20.64
CA PHE A 114 3.30 -12.43 20.19
C PHE A 114 3.10 -11.94 18.74
N LEU A 115 4.11 -12.08 17.89
CA LEU A 115 4.02 -11.64 16.49
C LEU A 115 2.87 -12.34 15.74
N SER A 116 2.69 -13.63 15.94
CA SER A 116 1.60 -14.40 15.32
C SER A 116 0.22 -13.99 15.84
N ASP A 117 0.13 -13.64 17.11
CA ASP A 117 -1.12 -13.17 17.72
C ASP A 117 -1.48 -11.76 17.23
N LEU A 118 -0.48 -10.89 17.07
CA LEU A 118 -0.67 -9.57 16.44
C LEU A 118 -1.11 -9.71 14.98
N GLN A 119 -0.59 -10.69 14.24
CA GLN A 119 -1.09 -10.99 12.89
C GLN A 119 -2.55 -11.42 12.93
N SER A 120 -2.91 -12.36 13.82
CA SER A 120 -4.29 -12.81 13.97
C SER A 120 -5.24 -11.68 14.38
N MET A 121 -4.79 -10.78 15.25
CA MET A 121 -5.55 -9.58 15.64
C MET A 121 -5.72 -8.62 14.45
N PHE A 122 -4.69 -8.42 13.64
CA PHE A 122 -4.77 -7.61 12.44
C PHE A 122 -5.78 -8.20 11.45
N ASP A 123 -5.69 -9.50 11.15
CA ASP A 123 -6.59 -10.19 10.22
C ASP A 123 -8.04 -10.13 10.74
N HIS A 124 -8.28 -10.31 12.04
CA HIS A 124 -9.60 -10.16 12.66
C HIS A 124 -10.17 -8.75 12.48
N LEU A 125 -9.35 -7.71 12.69
CA LEU A 125 -9.77 -6.32 12.48
C LEU A 125 -10.05 -5.99 11.02
N VAL A 126 -9.36 -6.61 10.08
CA VAL A 126 -9.68 -6.48 8.65
C VAL A 126 -11.12 -6.94 8.39
N ASP A 127 -11.50 -8.10 8.92
CA ASP A 127 -12.86 -8.64 8.77
C ASP A 127 -13.91 -7.78 9.49
N LEU A 128 -13.62 -7.31 10.71
CA LEU A 128 -14.53 -6.42 11.47
C LEU A 128 -14.78 -5.08 10.77
N THR A 129 -13.77 -4.53 10.11
CA THR A 129 -13.88 -3.20 9.47
C THR A 129 -14.39 -3.26 8.03
N GLU A 130 -14.48 -4.44 7.43
CA GLU A 130 -14.97 -4.58 6.06
C GLU A 130 -16.44 -4.11 5.89
N PRO A 131 -17.41 -4.52 6.74
CA PRO A 131 -18.78 -4.03 6.65
C PRO A 131 -18.88 -2.49 6.75
N ILE A 132 -18.05 -1.86 7.60
CA ILE A 132 -18.01 -0.41 7.74
C ILE A 132 -17.56 0.24 6.43
N CYS A 133 -16.47 -0.26 5.83
CA CYS A 133 -15.97 0.24 4.56
C CYS A 133 -17.01 0.07 3.43
N GLN A 134 -17.70 -1.08 3.40
CA GLN A 134 -18.77 -1.35 2.44
C GLN A 134 -19.96 -0.41 2.62
N SER A 135 -20.32 -0.05 3.85
CA SER A 135 -21.41 0.89 4.12
C SER A 135 -21.08 2.32 3.71
N LEU A 136 -19.80 2.71 3.79
CA LEU A 136 -19.35 4.05 3.41
C LEU A 136 -19.30 4.27 1.90
N ASP A 137 -18.66 3.38 1.19
CA ASP A 137 -18.56 3.41 -0.27
C ASP A 137 -18.26 2.00 -0.82
N PRO A 138 -19.29 1.27 -1.28
CA PRO A 138 -19.11 -0.08 -1.81
C PRO A 138 -18.18 -0.15 -3.03
N ALA A 139 -18.12 0.90 -3.85
CA ALA A 139 -17.26 0.92 -5.01
C ALA A 139 -15.79 1.03 -4.61
N LEU A 140 -15.46 1.92 -3.69
CA LEU A 140 -14.11 2.06 -3.14
C LEU A 140 -13.73 0.86 -2.27
N ALA A 141 -14.63 0.35 -1.47
CA ALA A 141 -14.37 -0.82 -0.62
C ALA A 141 -14.05 -2.08 -1.44
N SER A 142 -14.71 -2.26 -2.61
CA SER A 142 -14.47 -3.37 -3.53
C SER A 142 -13.23 -3.22 -4.43
N MET A 143 -12.37 -2.23 -4.19
CA MET A 143 -11.07 -2.08 -4.86
C MET A 143 -9.97 -2.75 -4.04
N THR A 144 -9.03 -3.39 -4.73
CA THR A 144 -7.77 -3.88 -4.16
C THR A 144 -6.63 -3.09 -4.80
N ILE A 145 -5.89 -2.36 -3.98
CA ILE A 145 -4.73 -1.58 -4.42
C ILE A 145 -3.50 -2.18 -3.74
N PHE A 146 -2.54 -2.62 -4.55
CA PHE A 146 -1.30 -3.20 -4.04
C PHE A 146 -0.11 -2.32 -4.37
N ASP A 147 0.77 -2.17 -3.39
CA ASP A 147 2.08 -1.54 -3.58
C ASP A 147 3.10 -2.15 -2.63
N THR A 148 4.38 -1.91 -2.90
CA THR A 148 5.47 -2.37 -2.04
C THR A 148 6.26 -1.18 -1.53
N SER A 149 6.90 -1.36 -0.38
CA SER A 149 7.78 -0.34 0.17
C SER A 149 8.89 -0.97 1.00
N GLY A 150 9.86 -0.13 1.39
CA GLY A 150 10.95 -0.53 2.26
C GLY A 150 11.05 0.37 3.49
N ILE A 151 11.59 -0.20 4.57
CA ILE A 151 11.98 0.54 5.76
C ILE A 151 13.47 0.40 5.90
N GLU A 152 14.18 1.54 5.86
CA GLU A 152 15.63 1.58 6.00
C GLU A 152 16.05 0.98 7.34
N ALA A 153 17.00 0.05 7.29
CA ALA A 153 17.45 -0.67 8.45
C ALA A 153 18.62 0.04 9.14
N TRP A 154 18.73 -0.13 10.44
CA TRP A 154 19.85 0.39 11.24
C TRP A 154 21.05 -0.55 11.14
N VAL A 155 21.77 -0.46 10.00
CA VAL A 155 22.92 -1.33 9.68
C VAL A 155 24.15 -0.53 9.26
N THR A 156 25.32 -1.15 9.35
CA THR A 156 26.60 -0.50 9.01
C THR A 156 26.66 -0.08 7.54
N GLU A 157 26.04 -0.87 6.68
CA GLU A 157 25.99 -0.66 5.23
C GLU A 157 25.25 0.63 4.85
N ASN A 158 24.28 1.08 5.67
CA ASN A 158 23.59 2.36 5.51
C ASN A 158 24.37 3.56 6.02
N ASN A 159 25.52 3.33 6.69
CA ASN A 159 26.37 4.44 7.06
C ASN A 159 27.05 5.02 5.81
N PRO A 160 26.93 6.35 5.54
CA PRO A 160 27.57 6.98 4.39
C PRO A 160 29.08 6.72 4.30
N LYS A 161 29.77 6.54 5.44
CA LYS A 161 31.19 6.21 5.50
C LYS A 161 31.50 4.85 4.89
N TYR A 162 30.57 3.91 4.91
CA TYR A 162 30.75 2.56 4.35
C TYR A 162 30.90 2.61 2.83
N ALA A 163 29.94 3.16 2.12
CA ALA A 163 29.97 3.32 0.67
C ALA A 163 31.13 4.26 0.23
N ASN A 164 31.31 5.38 0.92
CA ASN A 164 32.37 6.35 0.60
C ASN A 164 33.78 5.74 0.70
N ARG A 165 34.02 4.84 1.65
CA ARG A 165 35.31 4.13 1.76
C ARG A 165 35.58 3.29 0.49
N ILE A 166 34.59 2.55 0.03
CA ILE A 166 34.71 1.70 -1.17
C ILE A 166 34.92 2.57 -2.41
N ILE A 167 34.11 3.63 -2.57
CA ILE A 167 34.23 4.58 -3.68
C ILE A 167 35.64 5.21 -3.73
N LYS A 168 36.17 5.61 -2.57
CA LYS A 168 37.52 6.17 -2.48
C LYS A 168 38.60 5.19 -2.95
N GLN A 169 38.47 3.91 -2.55
CA GLN A 169 39.40 2.84 -3.00
C GLN A 169 39.32 2.63 -4.51
N LEU A 170 38.10 2.61 -5.08
CA LEU A 170 37.90 2.42 -6.52
C LEU A 170 38.35 3.62 -7.35
N LYS A 171 38.21 4.85 -6.83
CA LYS A 171 38.82 6.06 -7.46
C LYS A 171 40.33 5.98 -7.48
N ALA A 172 40.94 5.51 -6.40
CA ALA A 172 42.41 5.32 -6.35
C ALA A 172 42.82 4.21 -7.33
N PHE A 173 42.06 3.12 -7.43
CA PHE A 173 42.30 2.05 -8.39
C PHE A 173 42.22 2.54 -9.84
N LYS A 174 41.12 3.31 -10.19
CA LYS A 174 40.99 3.96 -11.51
C LYS A 174 42.25 4.72 -11.88
N LYS A 175 42.73 5.54 -10.95
CA LYS A 175 43.91 6.38 -11.17
C LYS A 175 45.19 5.57 -11.32
N SER A 176 45.42 4.54 -10.49
CA SER A 176 46.67 3.75 -10.53
C SER A 176 46.76 2.85 -11.75
N HIS A 177 45.63 2.46 -12.36
CA HIS A 177 45.57 1.58 -13.53
C HIS A 177 45.26 2.36 -14.83
N ASN A 178 45.22 3.71 -14.77
CA ASN A 178 44.92 4.57 -15.93
C ASN A 178 43.65 4.15 -16.70
N LEU A 179 42.61 3.77 -15.96
CA LEU A 179 41.35 3.39 -16.57
C LEU A 179 40.65 4.61 -17.16
N ASP A 180 40.03 4.46 -18.31
CA ASP A 180 39.31 5.48 -19.04
C ASP A 180 38.00 5.93 -18.35
N ASP A 181 37.26 6.83 -18.98
CA ASP A 181 36.01 7.36 -18.42
C ASP A 181 34.84 6.39 -18.53
N SER A 182 35.00 5.27 -19.24
CA SER A 182 33.98 4.20 -19.22
C SER A 182 33.90 3.49 -17.88
N TYR A 183 34.97 3.51 -17.07
CA TYR A 183 34.97 2.98 -15.73
C TYR A 183 34.42 3.99 -14.72
N ASP A 184 33.20 3.74 -14.22
CA ASP A 184 32.56 4.55 -13.18
C ASP A 184 32.79 3.92 -11.80
N PRO A 185 33.59 4.54 -10.91
CA PRO A 185 33.83 4.07 -9.54
C PRO A 185 32.59 3.99 -8.68
N TYR A 186 31.58 4.82 -8.92
CA TYR A 186 30.31 4.80 -8.17
C TYR A 186 29.51 3.56 -8.55
N LYS A 187 29.31 3.33 -9.85
CA LYS A 187 28.60 2.15 -10.33
C LYS A 187 29.32 0.86 -9.92
N ALA A 188 30.65 0.82 -10.02
CA ALA A 188 31.44 -0.32 -9.58
C ALA A 188 31.33 -0.57 -8.07
N ALA A 189 31.27 0.50 -7.24
CA ALA A 189 31.07 0.36 -5.80
C ALA A 189 29.74 -0.32 -5.48
N TYR A 190 28.65 0.20 -6.03
CA TYR A 190 27.32 -0.38 -5.78
C TYR A 190 27.15 -1.79 -6.36
N GLY A 191 27.80 -2.07 -7.50
CA GLY A 191 27.84 -3.41 -8.07
C GLY A 191 28.57 -4.42 -7.19
N SER A 192 29.64 -4.00 -6.50
CA SER A 192 30.43 -4.85 -5.62
C SER A 192 29.88 -5.00 -4.19
N MET A 193 28.97 -4.11 -3.77
CA MET A 193 28.34 -4.21 -2.44
C MET A 193 27.46 -5.46 -2.33
N PRO A 194 27.36 -6.08 -1.14
CA PRO A 194 26.55 -7.28 -0.96
C PRO A 194 25.06 -6.97 -1.23
N THR A 195 24.32 -7.99 -1.65
CA THR A 195 22.86 -7.85 -1.89
C THR A 195 22.05 -7.77 -0.61
N HIS A 196 22.63 -8.07 0.53
CA HIS A 196 21.99 -8.03 1.86
C HIS A 196 23.00 -7.59 2.92
N ALA A 197 22.50 -7.10 4.04
CA ALA A 197 23.34 -6.68 5.16
C ALA A 197 23.99 -7.89 5.86
N ALA A 198 25.21 -7.71 6.36
CA ALA A 198 25.96 -8.75 7.06
C ALA A 198 25.27 -9.20 8.36
N SER A 199 24.58 -8.29 9.04
CA SER A 199 23.91 -8.55 10.32
C SER A 199 22.60 -9.35 10.17
N ASN A 200 21.88 -9.20 9.04
CA ASN A 200 20.63 -9.89 8.76
C ASN A 200 20.36 -9.98 7.27
N GLN A 201 20.22 -11.19 6.75
CA GLN A 201 19.98 -11.46 5.33
C GLN A 201 18.60 -11.00 4.80
N ALA A 202 17.63 -10.75 5.69
CA ALA A 202 16.34 -10.19 5.32
C ALA A 202 16.43 -8.69 4.96
N ILE A 203 17.52 -8.03 5.35
CA ILE A 203 17.80 -6.63 5.01
C ILE A 203 18.51 -6.62 3.65
N GLN A 204 17.80 -6.21 2.61
CA GLN A 204 18.25 -6.28 1.23
C GLN A 204 18.61 -4.90 0.68
N GLN A 205 19.47 -4.91 -0.34
CA GLN A 205 19.83 -3.73 -1.09
C GLN A 205 18.64 -3.25 -1.91
N MET A 206 18.22 -2.01 -1.69
CA MET A 206 17.04 -1.42 -2.32
C MET A 206 17.31 0.02 -2.76
N TYR A 207 16.49 0.50 -3.70
CA TYR A 207 16.40 1.90 -4.07
C TYR A 207 15.05 2.45 -3.59
N ILE A 208 15.06 3.32 -2.58
CA ILE A 208 13.86 3.85 -1.93
C ILE A 208 13.94 5.37 -1.91
N ASN A 209 12.85 6.06 -2.24
CA ASN A 209 12.74 7.53 -2.16
C ASN A 209 13.90 8.27 -2.83
N GLY A 210 14.40 7.76 -3.95
CA GLY A 210 15.48 8.41 -4.70
C GLY A 210 16.89 8.17 -4.17
N HIS A 211 17.07 7.25 -3.21
CA HIS A 211 18.40 6.89 -2.73
C HIS A 211 18.58 5.38 -2.52
N PHE A 212 19.81 4.96 -2.61
CA PHE A 212 20.24 3.60 -2.34
C PHE A 212 20.35 3.35 -0.84
N CYS A 213 19.78 2.24 -0.38
CA CYS A 213 19.88 1.82 1.02
C CYS A 213 19.73 0.29 1.19
N TYR A 214 19.97 -0.16 2.39
CA TYR A 214 19.65 -1.51 2.88
C TYR A 214 18.40 -1.44 3.74
N ALA A 215 17.36 -2.16 3.33
CA ALA A 215 16.05 -2.05 3.93
C ALA A 215 15.34 -3.40 4.07
N TYR A 216 14.33 -3.43 4.93
CA TYR A 216 13.32 -4.46 4.94
C TYR A 216 12.23 -4.13 3.94
N LYS A 217 11.86 -5.08 3.09
CA LYS A 217 10.78 -4.91 2.12
C LYS A 217 9.48 -5.51 2.63
N PHE A 218 8.39 -4.82 2.37
CA PHE A 218 7.04 -5.29 2.65
C PHE A 218 6.07 -4.91 1.53
N GLY A 219 5.01 -5.68 1.38
CA GLY A 219 3.86 -5.36 0.55
C GLY A 219 2.69 -4.91 1.40
N ILE A 220 1.85 -4.06 0.85
CA ILE A 220 0.63 -3.59 1.48
C ILE A 220 -0.53 -3.67 0.50
N ILE A 221 -1.68 -4.15 0.96
CA ILE A 221 -2.95 -4.06 0.27
C ILE A 221 -3.82 -3.04 0.99
N THR A 222 -4.41 -2.11 0.24
CA THR A 222 -5.46 -1.23 0.74
C THR A 222 -6.70 -1.36 -0.14
N ASN A 223 -7.86 -0.97 0.40
CA ASN A 223 -9.02 -0.69 -0.43
C ASN A 223 -8.94 0.73 -1.04
N GLY A 224 -9.93 1.11 -1.86
CA GLY A 224 -10.00 2.43 -2.46
C GLY A 224 -10.18 3.58 -1.46
N LEU A 225 -10.67 3.31 -0.26
CA LEU A 225 -10.72 4.27 0.84
C LEU A 225 -9.33 4.55 1.45
N GLY A 226 -8.30 3.78 1.08
CA GLY A 226 -6.96 3.86 1.64
C GLY A 226 -6.84 3.20 3.01
N ILE A 227 -7.76 2.30 3.35
CA ILE A 227 -7.70 1.50 4.57
C ILE A 227 -6.96 0.20 4.28
N VAL A 228 -5.97 -0.11 5.12
CA VAL A 228 -5.15 -1.32 4.99
C VAL A 228 -5.99 -2.58 5.10
N ARG A 229 -5.66 -3.58 4.27
CA ARG A 229 -6.30 -4.90 4.26
C ARG A 229 -5.31 -6.04 4.42
N ASP A 230 -4.06 -5.88 3.98
CA ASP A 230 -2.99 -6.82 4.23
C ASP A 230 -1.65 -6.10 4.38
N ILE A 231 -0.78 -6.69 5.20
CA ILE A 231 0.63 -6.31 5.33
C ILE A 231 1.45 -7.59 5.26
N THR A 232 2.17 -7.76 4.17
CA THR A 232 3.05 -8.91 3.97
C THR A 232 4.51 -8.50 4.10
N PHE A 233 5.21 -9.08 5.04
CA PHE A 233 6.64 -8.84 5.28
C PHE A 233 7.46 -9.88 4.51
N TYR A 234 8.35 -9.45 3.59
CA TYR A 234 9.11 -10.36 2.72
C TYR A 234 10.34 -10.90 3.41
N ASN A 235 10.10 -11.79 4.37
CA ASN A 235 11.11 -12.45 5.15
C ASN A 235 11.35 -13.91 4.71
N LYS A 236 12.16 -14.62 5.48
CA LYS A 236 12.45 -16.04 5.21
C LYS A 236 11.20 -16.92 5.29
N ASP A 237 10.23 -16.59 6.12
CA ASP A 237 9.00 -17.39 6.27
C ASP A 237 8.10 -17.21 5.05
N PHE A 238 7.98 -15.99 4.51
CA PHE A 238 7.33 -15.72 3.24
C PHE A 238 7.97 -16.51 2.09
N LEU A 239 9.30 -16.46 1.98
CA LEU A 239 10.01 -17.19 0.92
C LEU A 239 9.92 -18.72 1.07
N LYS A 240 9.86 -19.25 2.29
CA LYS A 240 9.61 -20.68 2.51
C LYS A 240 8.20 -21.11 2.09
N LYS A 241 7.21 -20.25 2.31
CA LYS A 241 5.83 -20.49 1.88
C LYS A 241 5.70 -20.45 0.36
N HIS A 242 6.53 -19.65 -0.31
CA HIS A 242 6.53 -19.44 -1.76
C HIS A 242 7.88 -19.79 -2.39
N PRO A 243 8.24 -21.09 -2.49
CA PRO A 243 9.57 -21.55 -2.92
C PRO A 243 9.89 -21.23 -4.39
N ASP A 244 8.87 -20.97 -5.21
CA ASP A 244 9.02 -20.59 -6.62
C ASP A 244 9.52 -19.16 -6.81
N ILE A 245 9.53 -18.36 -5.74
CA ILE A 245 10.03 -16.99 -5.77
C ILE A 245 11.54 -16.99 -5.64
N VAL A 246 12.23 -16.61 -6.73
CA VAL A 246 13.69 -16.42 -6.73
C VAL A 246 14.01 -14.94 -6.55
N VAL A 247 14.69 -14.60 -5.47
CA VAL A 247 15.27 -13.27 -5.23
C VAL A 247 16.66 -13.25 -5.86
N GLY A 248 16.92 -12.29 -6.74
CA GLY A 248 18.19 -12.19 -7.43
C GLY A 248 18.52 -10.78 -7.87
N LYS A 249 19.82 -10.47 -7.88
CA LYS A 249 20.35 -9.23 -8.40
C LYS A 249 20.13 -9.18 -9.91
N LYS A 250 19.46 -8.14 -10.41
CA LYS A 250 19.18 -7.99 -11.85
C LYS A 250 20.30 -7.26 -12.58
N SER A 251 20.84 -6.21 -11.96
CA SER A 251 21.94 -5.42 -12.53
C SER A 251 22.83 -4.86 -11.43
N ASP A 252 23.96 -4.28 -11.82
CA ASP A 252 24.89 -3.59 -10.91
C ASP A 252 24.62 -2.07 -10.83
N SER A 253 23.49 -1.60 -11.38
CA SER A 253 23.12 -0.21 -11.29
C SER A 253 22.71 0.16 -9.84
N PRO A 254 23.15 1.30 -9.31
CA PRO A 254 22.71 1.79 -7.99
C PRO A 254 21.23 2.15 -7.96
N ASP A 255 20.64 2.49 -9.13
CA ASP A 255 19.25 2.93 -9.25
C ASP A 255 18.27 1.76 -9.37
N GLU A 256 18.77 0.53 -9.31
CA GLU A 256 17.93 -0.66 -9.42
C GLU A 256 17.76 -1.35 -8.07
N ASP A 257 16.50 -1.64 -7.73
CA ASP A 257 16.15 -2.46 -6.58
C ASP A 257 16.69 -3.89 -6.76
N LYS A 258 17.52 -4.35 -5.82
CA LYS A 258 18.12 -5.68 -5.78
C LYS A 258 17.34 -6.68 -4.93
N SER A 259 16.26 -6.23 -4.32
CA SER A 259 15.38 -7.04 -3.49
C SER A 259 14.39 -7.87 -4.32
N LEU A 260 13.43 -8.49 -3.66
CA LEU A 260 12.33 -9.20 -4.31
C LEU A 260 11.58 -8.28 -5.27
N ALA A 261 11.47 -8.66 -6.53
CA ALA A 261 10.73 -7.89 -7.52
C ALA A 261 9.22 -7.88 -7.21
N ASP A 262 8.59 -6.72 -7.29
CA ASP A 262 7.17 -6.51 -6.96
C ASP A 262 6.25 -7.39 -7.79
N SER A 263 6.55 -7.55 -9.07
CA SER A 263 5.80 -8.41 -9.98
C SER A 263 5.82 -9.90 -9.62
N LYS A 264 6.83 -10.35 -8.86
CA LYS A 264 6.90 -11.73 -8.35
C LYS A 264 6.18 -11.90 -7.03
N ALA A 265 6.08 -10.84 -6.23
CA ALA A 265 5.41 -10.86 -4.94
C ALA A 265 3.88 -10.75 -5.06
N LEU A 266 3.38 -10.06 -6.07
CA LEU A 266 1.97 -9.69 -6.20
C LEU A 266 1.02 -10.89 -6.08
N LEU A 267 1.15 -11.87 -6.96
CA LEU A 267 0.20 -12.99 -7.02
C LEU A 267 0.20 -13.83 -5.73
N PRO A 268 1.36 -14.24 -5.18
CA PRO A 268 1.41 -14.91 -3.89
C PRO A 268 0.71 -14.14 -2.76
N VAL A 269 0.93 -12.83 -2.68
CA VAL A 269 0.30 -11.98 -1.66
C VAL A 269 -1.21 -11.91 -1.85
N LEU A 270 -1.69 -11.72 -3.08
CA LEU A 270 -3.13 -11.67 -3.35
C LEU A 270 -3.83 -13.01 -3.06
N ILE A 271 -3.21 -14.12 -3.44
CA ILE A 271 -3.75 -15.46 -3.17
C ILE A 271 -3.85 -15.70 -1.66
N ASP A 272 -2.78 -15.41 -0.92
CA ASP A 272 -2.76 -15.53 0.53
C ASP A 272 -3.81 -14.63 1.19
N PHE A 273 -3.97 -13.40 0.71
CA PHE A 273 -4.95 -12.45 1.22
C PHE A 273 -6.40 -12.97 1.05
N PHE A 274 -6.78 -13.36 -0.16
CA PHE A 274 -8.16 -13.84 -0.41
C PHE A 274 -8.46 -15.20 0.23
N GLN A 275 -7.41 -16.02 0.49
CA GLN A 275 -7.57 -17.23 1.30
C GLN A 275 -7.84 -16.93 2.78
N LYS A 276 -7.20 -15.90 3.33
CA LYS A 276 -7.43 -15.44 4.71
C LYS A 276 -8.79 -14.77 4.89
N HIS A 277 -9.23 -14.01 3.88
CA HIS A 277 -10.42 -13.17 3.93
C HIS A 277 -11.44 -13.53 2.83
N PRO A 278 -12.06 -14.71 2.90
CA PRO A 278 -12.94 -15.22 1.84
C PRO A 278 -14.23 -14.41 1.65
N LEU A 279 -14.59 -13.56 2.62
CA LEU A 279 -15.78 -12.69 2.55
C LEU A 279 -15.51 -11.37 1.82
N ILE A 280 -14.24 -11.00 1.62
CA ILE A 280 -13.88 -9.80 0.88
C ILE A 280 -14.06 -10.07 -0.62
N ASN A 281 -14.98 -9.35 -1.23
CA ASN A 281 -15.29 -9.47 -2.66
C ASN A 281 -14.78 -8.27 -3.44
N SER A 282 -13.54 -8.33 -3.88
CA SER A 282 -12.92 -7.29 -4.69
C SER A 282 -13.21 -7.48 -6.17
N LYS A 283 -13.60 -6.40 -6.84
CA LYS A 283 -13.95 -6.39 -8.28
C LYS A 283 -12.91 -5.69 -9.12
N THR A 284 -12.15 -4.79 -8.54
CA THR A 284 -11.22 -3.91 -9.25
C THR A 284 -9.83 -3.98 -8.62
N PHE A 285 -8.83 -4.23 -9.46
CA PHE A 285 -7.43 -4.19 -9.07
C PHE A 285 -6.75 -2.92 -9.58
N LEU A 286 -5.93 -2.27 -8.74
CA LEU A 286 -5.09 -1.14 -9.12
C LEU A 286 -3.63 -1.44 -8.74
N GLY A 287 -2.72 -1.21 -9.69
CA GLY A 287 -1.29 -1.41 -9.48
C GLY A 287 -0.45 -0.50 -10.38
N ASP A 288 0.86 -0.50 -10.18
CA ASP A 288 1.78 0.26 -11.01
C ASP A 288 2.18 -0.49 -12.30
N ALA A 289 2.97 0.19 -13.16
CA ALA A 289 3.44 -0.39 -14.41
C ALA A 289 4.37 -1.61 -14.24
N ALA A 290 4.91 -1.87 -13.05
CA ALA A 290 5.72 -3.07 -12.78
C ALA A 290 4.91 -4.36 -12.93
N PHE A 291 3.58 -4.27 -12.79
CA PHE A 291 2.65 -5.40 -12.90
C PHE A 291 2.12 -5.62 -14.33
N ASP A 292 2.55 -4.82 -15.31
CA ASP A 292 2.09 -4.93 -16.70
C ASP A 292 2.70 -6.18 -17.40
N ALA A 293 2.16 -7.36 -17.10
CA ALA A 293 2.54 -8.62 -17.70
C ALA A 293 1.33 -9.52 -17.95
N ILE A 294 1.29 -10.22 -19.10
CA ILE A 294 0.14 -11.04 -19.54
C ILE A 294 -0.24 -12.10 -18.50
N ASN A 295 0.75 -12.76 -17.89
CA ASN A 295 0.50 -13.76 -16.85
C ASN A 295 -0.16 -13.15 -15.61
N ILE A 296 0.20 -11.93 -15.21
CA ILE A 296 -0.44 -11.23 -14.10
C ILE A 296 -1.90 -10.96 -14.41
N TYR A 297 -2.21 -10.40 -15.58
CA TYR A 297 -3.62 -10.17 -15.98
C TYR A 297 -4.42 -11.47 -15.99
N LYS A 298 -3.86 -12.56 -16.52
CA LYS A 298 -4.55 -13.86 -16.51
C LYS A 298 -4.89 -14.32 -15.10
N SER A 299 -3.93 -14.30 -14.19
CA SER A 299 -4.18 -14.71 -12.81
C SER A 299 -5.16 -13.78 -12.09
N LEU A 300 -5.09 -12.45 -12.32
CA LEU A 300 -6.05 -11.51 -11.76
C LEU A 300 -7.50 -11.81 -12.19
N PHE A 301 -7.72 -12.14 -13.47
CA PHE A 301 -9.07 -12.38 -14.00
C PHE A 301 -9.54 -13.83 -13.83
N GLU A 302 -8.68 -14.81 -14.07
CA GLU A 302 -9.05 -16.22 -14.13
C GLU A 302 -8.99 -16.91 -12.77
N GLU A 303 -7.97 -16.61 -11.97
CA GLU A 303 -7.73 -17.28 -10.69
C GLU A 303 -8.36 -16.50 -9.53
N ILE A 304 -8.16 -15.17 -9.47
CA ILE A 304 -8.65 -14.33 -8.37
C ILE A 304 -10.08 -13.84 -8.64
N GLY A 305 -10.40 -13.51 -9.90
CA GLY A 305 -11.77 -13.17 -10.30
C GLY A 305 -12.07 -11.67 -10.36
N PHE A 306 -11.05 -10.82 -10.46
CA PHE A 306 -11.26 -9.39 -10.73
C PHE A 306 -11.99 -9.16 -12.06
N GLN A 307 -12.78 -8.09 -12.14
CA GLN A 307 -13.49 -7.68 -13.34
C GLN A 307 -12.74 -6.63 -14.13
N LYS A 308 -11.95 -5.78 -13.45
CA LYS A 308 -11.17 -4.69 -14.03
C LYS A 308 -9.79 -4.62 -13.37
N ALA A 309 -8.76 -4.30 -14.18
CA ALA A 309 -7.42 -4.06 -13.67
C ALA A 309 -6.86 -2.75 -14.25
N PHE A 310 -6.50 -1.82 -13.38
CA PHE A 310 -5.93 -0.53 -13.72
C PHE A 310 -4.41 -0.58 -13.49
N ILE A 311 -3.68 -1.02 -14.52
CA ILE A 311 -2.22 -1.15 -14.53
C ILE A 311 -1.70 -0.40 -15.76
N PRO A 312 -0.91 0.68 -15.63
CA PRO A 312 -0.32 1.38 -16.76
C PRO A 312 0.57 0.49 -17.60
N LEU A 313 0.68 0.77 -18.89
CA LEU A 313 1.57 0.03 -19.78
C LEU A 313 3.03 0.36 -19.45
N LYS A 314 3.84 -0.67 -19.20
CA LYS A 314 5.29 -0.55 -19.03
C LYS A 314 5.99 -0.35 -20.38
N THR A 315 5.50 -1.05 -21.39
CA THR A 315 6.01 -0.99 -22.76
C THR A 315 4.85 -0.78 -23.71
N LYS A 316 5.10 -0.02 -24.81
CA LYS A 316 4.08 0.17 -25.84
C LYS A 316 3.53 -1.18 -26.30
N LEU A 317 2.22 -1.22 -26.54
CA LEU A 317 1.61 -2.38 -27.19
C LEU A 317 2.12 -2.45 -28.62
N SER A 318 2.55 -3.63 -29.08
CA SER A 318 2.83 -3.88 -30.47
C SER A 318 1.55 -4.35 -31.14
N ALA A 319 1.31 -3.84 -32.34
CA ALA A 319 0.26 -4.32 -33.21
C ALA A 319 0.84 -5.33 -34.26
N GLU A 320 1.87 -6.09 -33.88
CA GLU A 320 2.52 -7.06 -34.74
C GLU A 320 1.50 -8.05 -35.33
N GLY A 321 1.58 -8.26 -36.64
CA GLY A 321 0.63 -9.10 -37.36
C GLY A 321 -0.72 -8.48 -37.65
N THR A 322 -0.92 -7.19 -37.32
CA THR A 322 -2.12 -6.41 -37.66
C THR A 322 -1.80 -5.34 -38.71
N ASP A 323 -2.82 -4.86 -39.39
CA ASP A 323 -2.73 -3.81 -40.38
C ASP A 323 -3.09 -2.42 -39.80
N TYR A 324 -2.95 -2.25 -38.49
CA TYR A 324 -3.16 -0.98 -37.75
C TYR A 324 -2.09 -0.80 -36.70
N THR A 325 -1.87 0.42 -36.26
CA THR A 325 -1.02 0.78 -35.13
C THR A 325 -1.87 1.01 -33.87
N VAL A 326 -1.23 1.08 -32.72
CA VAL A 326 -1.87 1.46 -31.45
C VAL A 326 -1.14 2.64 -30.84
N ASN A 327 -1.89 3.51 -30.15
CA ASN A 327 -1.29 4.62 -29.40
C ASN A 327 -0.72 4.15 -28.05
N GLU A 328 -0.23 5.08 -27.25
CA GLU A 328 0.35 4.83 -25.92
C GLU A 328 -0.64 4.18 -24.93
N ASN A 329 -1.96 4.43 -25.13
CA ASN A 329 -3.02 3.83 -24.34
C ASN A 329 -3.51 2.47 -24.89
N GLY A 330 -2.89 1.97 -25.97
CA GLY A 330 -3.29 0.71 -26.59
C GLY A 330 -4.54 0.81 -27.45
N ILE A 331 -5.02 2.02 -27.76
CA ILE A 331 -6.17 2.24 -28.62
C ILE A 331 -5.72 2.09 -30.10
N PRO A 332 -6.44 1.32 -30.91
CA PRO A 332 -6.13 1.20 -32.34
C PRO A 332 -6.17 2.58 -33.02
N CYS A 333 -5.23 2.82 -33.92
CA CYS A 333 -5.15 4.06 -34.70
C CYS A 333 -5.42 3.81 -36.16
N CYS A 334 -5.72 4.87 -36.88
CA CYS A 334 -5.89 4.79 -38.33
C CYS A 334 -4.61 4.31 -39.02
N PRO A 335 -4.63 3.31 -39.91
CA PRO A 335 -3.44 2.82 -40.62
C PRO A 335 -2.71 3.89 -41.43
N HIS A 336 -3.45 4.84 -42.00
CA HIS A 336 -2.88 5.94 -42.80
C HIS A 336 -2.48 7.16 -41.97
N ASP A 337 -2.99 7.27 -40.73
CA ASP A 337 -2.70 8.36 -39.82
C ASP A 337 -2.58 7.82 -38.37
N PRO A 338 -1.39 7.40 -37.93
CA PRO A 338 -1.18 6.88 -36.57
C PRO A 338 -1.49 7.86 -35.45
N SER A 339 -1.57 9.16 -35.73
CA SER A 339 -1.95 10.18 -34.75
C SER A 339 -3.46 10.24 -34.48
N LEU A 340 -4.24 9.53 -35.28
CA LEU A 340 -5.71 9.54 -35.23
C LEU A 340 -6.22 8.26 -34.54
N PRO A 341 -6.54 8.29 -33.23
CA PRO A 341 -7.05 7.13 -32.52
C PRO A 341 -8.50 6.83 -32.95
N MET A 342 -8.82 5.54 -33.02
CA MET A 342 -10.17 5.08 -33.33
C MET A 342 -11.08 5.29 -32.12
N ARG A 343 -12.37 5.59 -32.41
CA ARG A 343 -13.38 5.81 -31.39
C ARG A 343 -13.95 4.48 -30.91
N HIS A 344 -13.98 4.28 -29.60
CA HIS A 344 -14.73 3.17 -29.02
C HIS A 344 -16.24 3.37 -29.24
N GLU A 345 -16.89 2.38 -29.80
CA GLU A 345 -18.33 2.45 -30.14
C GLU A 345 -19.18 1.43 -29.36
N GLY A 346 -18.60 0.76 -28.41
CA GLY A 346 -19.31 -0.15 -27.52
C GLY A 346 -18.65 -1.49 -27.36
N SER A 347 -19.20 -2.27 -26.45
CA SER A 347 -18.73 -3.59 -26.08
C SER A 347 -19.86 -4.60 -26.26
N ARG A 348 -19.53 -5.81 -26.69
CA ARG A 348 -20.50 -6.90 -26.83
C ARG A 348 -20.09 -8.07 -25.94
N SER A 349 -20.94 -8.40 -25.01
CA SER A 349 -20.78 -9.59 -24.18
C SER A 349 -21.13 -10.84 -24.98
N HIS A 350 -20.33 -11.88 -24.81
CA HIS A 350 -20.57 -13.22 -25.37
C HIS A 350 -20.77 -14.24 -24.25
N LEU A 351 -21.67 -15.21 -24.45
CA LEU A 351 -21.96 -16.25 -23.44
C LEU A 351 -20.75 -17.11 -23.05
N ARG A 352 -19.72 -17.16 -23.89
CA ARG A 352 -18.52 -17.98 -23.69
C ARG A 352 -17.30 -17.17 -23.27
N SER A 353 -17.40 -15.85 -23.24
CA SER A 353 -16.30 -14.94 -22.92
C SER A 353 -16.56 -14.23 -21.61
N LYS A 354 -15.63 -14.26 -20.67
CA LYS A 354 -15.72 -13.53 -19.39
C LYS A 354 -15.63 -12.01 -19.60
N LEU A 355 -14.96 -11.57 -20.67
CA LEU A 355 -14.76 -10.17 -20.99
C LEU A 355 -15.47 -9.80 -22.31
N PRO A 356 -16.07 -8.61 -22.39
CA PRO A 356 -16.78 -8.17 -23.61
C PRO A 356 -15.79 -7.86 -24.74
N THR A 357 -16.18 -8.21 -25.97
CA THR A 357 -15.45 -7.78 -27.17
C THR A 357 -15.64 -6.28 -27.38
N MET A 358 -14.53 -5.56 -27.59
CA MET A 358 -14.52 -4.12 -27.82
C MET A 358 -14.59 -3.81 -29.32
N LYS A 359 -15.43 -2.85 -29.68
CA LYS A 359 -15.55 -2.35 -31.06
C LYS A 359 -14.99 -0.94 -31.16
N PHE A 360 -13.97 -0.79 -32.00
CA PHE A 360 -13.40 0.50 -32.37
C PHE A 360 -13.75 0.83 -33.82
N VAL A 361 -14.07 2.09 -34.07
CA VAL A 361 -14.49 2.57 -35.37
C VAL A 361 -13.69 3.80 -35.79
N CYS A 362 -13.47 3.96 -37.08
CA CYS A 362 -12.80 5.14 -37.64
C CYS A 362 -13.48 6.43 -37.14
N PRO A 363 -12.77 7.41 -36.59
CA PRO A 363 -13.34 8.65 -36.06
C PRO A 363 -13.95 9.52 -37.16
N LYS A 364 -13.52 9.34 -38.42
CA LYS A 364 -14.12 10.03 -39.58
C LYS A 364 -15.43 9.39 -40.04
N MET A 365 -15.89 8.32 -39.42
CA MET A 365 -17.15 7.67 -39.64
C MET A 365 -18.25 8.33 -38.83
N LYS A 366 -19.35 8.74 -39.49
CA LYS A 366 -20.50 9.38 -38.86
C LYS A 366 -21.79 8.65 -39.22
N TRP A 367 -22.80 8.82 -38.36
CA TRP A 367 -24.16 8.40 -38.66
C TRP A 367 -24.87 9.52 -39.35
N GLU A 368 -25.42 9.25 -40.56
CA GLU A 368 -26.22 10.19 -41.33
C GLU A 368 -27.64 9.65 -41.50
N TYR A 369 -28.61 10.54 -41.44
CA TYR A 369 -29.99 10.21 -41.69
C TYR A 369 -30.26 10.30 -43.19
N ASN A 370 -30.76 9.23 -43.80
CA ASN A 370 -31.21 9.21 -45.20
C ASN A 370 -32.71 9.44 -45.20
N PRO A 371 -33.20 10.60 -45.76
CA PRO A 371 -34.61 10.90 -45.81
C PRO A 371 -35.42 9.96 -46.75
N ALA A 372 -34.75 9.36 -47.75
CA ALA A 372 -35.41 8.51 -48.73
C ALA A 372 -35.92 7.17 -48.16
N ASP A 373 -35.17 6.57 -47.27
CA ASP A 373 -35.53 5.29 -46.63
C ASP A 373 -35.83 5.43 -45.13
N LYS A 374 -35.82 6.66 -44.58
CA LYS A 374 -36.06 7.00 -43.17
C LYS A 374 -35.12 6.24 -42.20
N SER A 375 -33.95 5.85 -42.65
CA SER A 375 -32.98 5.12 -41.84
C SER A 375 -31.71 5.92 -41.57
N LYS A 376 -30.94 5.50 -40.59
CA LYS A 376 -29.61 6.03 -40.30
C LYS A 376 -28.56 5.10 -40.87
N HIS A 377 -27.70 5.63 -41.72
CA HIS A 377 -26.56 4.92 -42.28
C HIS A 377 -25.25 5.44 -41.75
N ARG A 378 -24.25 4.57 -41.73
CA ARG A 378 -22.88 4.98 -41.47
C ARG A 378 -22.21 5.40 -42.78
N VAL A 379 -21.62 6.57 -42.77
CA VAL A 379 -20.88 7.12 -43.91
C VAL A 379 -19.47 7.47 -43.48
N CYS A 380 -18.50 7.07 -44.31
CA CYS A 380 -17.08 7.38 -44.09
C CYS A 380 -16.73 8.70 -44.79
N HIS A 381 -16.35 9.72 -44.02
CA HIS A 381 -15.89 11.03 -44.50
C HIS A 381 -14.37 11.10 -44.61
N CYS A 382 -13.72 10.05 -45.04
CA CYS A 382 -12.28 10.01 -45.19
C CYS A 382 -11.89 10.23 -46.63
N ASP A 383 -11.04 11.24 -46.92
CA ASP A 383 -10.53 11.54 -48.27
C ASP A 383 -9.60 10.44 -48.80
N ASN A 384 -8.92 9.71 -47.87
CA ASN A 384 -8.07 8.60 -48.20
C ASN A 384 -8.45 7.35 -47.37
N PRO A 385 -9.54 6.65 -47.76
CA PRO A 385 -10.07 5.53 -46.99
C PRO A 385 -9.13 4.33 -46.99
N CYS A 386 -8.86 3.78 -45.78
CA CYS A 386 -8.04 2.60 -45.56
C CYS A 386 -8.80 1.27 -45.68
N THR A 387 -10.04 1.34 -46.20
CA THR A 387 -10.94 0.20 -46.42
C THR A 387 -11.88 0.47 -47.57
N SER A 388 -12.28 -0.55 -48.29
CA SER A 388 -13.30 -0.50 -49.32
C SER A 388 -14.73 -0.45 -48.75
N SER A 389 -14.91 -0.60 -47.46
CA SER A 389 -16.22 -0.55 -46.82
C SER A 389 -16.77 0.87 -46.80
N SER A 390 -17.98 1.07 -47.31
CA SER A 390 -18.69 2.36 -47.23
C SER A 390 -18.97 2.82 -45.80
N CYS A 391 -19.03 1.87 -44.86
CA CYS A 391 -19.19 2.12 -43.42
C CYS A 391 -17.90 2.53 -42.71
N GLY A 392 -16.74 2.60 -43.43
CA GLY A 392 -15.44 2.85 -42.81
C GLY A 392 -14.86 1.67 -42.08
N ARG A 393 -13.66 1.85 -41.52
CA ARG A 393 -12.92 0.78 -40.84
C ARG A 393 -13.45 0.53 -39.43
N MET A 394 -13.61 -0.74 -39.10
CA MET A 394 -13.95 -1.22 -37.76
C MET A 394 -12.90 -2.24 -37.29
N ILE A 395 -12.47 -2.15 -36.05
CA ILE A 395 -11.52 -3.08 -35.42
C ILE A 395 -12.20 -3.66 -34.18
N TYR A 396 -12.13 -4.96 -34.05
CA TYR A 396 -12.61 -5.67 -32.87
C TYR A 396 -11.42 -6.17 -32.06
N ILE A 397 -11.35 -5.75 -30.79
CA ILE A 397 -10.37 -6.26 -29.82
C ILE A 397 -11.08 -7.30 -28.98
N TYR A 398 -10.44 -8.46 -28.88
CA TYR A 398 -10.87 -9.57 -28.03
C TYR A 398 -9.97 -9.57 -26.79
N PRO A 399 -10.44 -9.09 -25.63
CA PRO A 399 -9.61 -8.96 -24.43
C PRO A 399 -8.95 -10.25 -23.99
N GLU A 400 -9.61 -11.40 -24.17
CA GLU A 400 -9.05 -12.72 -23.85
C GLU A 400 -7.77 -13.03 -24.64
N LYS A 401 -7.61 -12.45 -25.83
CA LYS A 401 -6.41 -12.59 -26.66
C LYS A 401 -5.32 -11.58 -26.30
N ASN A 402 -5.70 -10.44 -25.74
CA ASN A 402 -4.78 -9.38 -25.35
C ASN A 402 -5.29 -8.58 -24.14
N LEU A 403 -5.15 -9.16 -22.96
CA LEU A 403 -5.56 -8.53 -21.69
C LEU A 403 -4.79 -7.25 -21.38
N ARG A 404 -3.58 -7.06 -21.91
CA ARG A 404 -2.84 -5.80 -21.75
C ARG A 404 -3.49 -4.66 -22.52
N ALA A 405 -4.07 -4.92 -23.68
CA ALA A 405 -4.75 -3.91 -24.45
C ALA A 405 -6.08 -3.49 -23.81
N TYR A 406 -6.80 -4.47 -23.26
CA TYR A 406 -8.09 -4.23 -22.64
C TYR A 406 -8.25 -5.05 -21.35
N PRO A 407 -7.86 -4.50 -20.20
CA PRO A 407 -7.95 -5.19 -18.90
C PRO A 407 -9.32 -4.98 -18.22
N GLY A 408 -10.42 -5.24 -18.93
CA GLY A 408 -11.79 -5.03 -18.43
C GLY A 408 -12.28 -3.59 -18.49
N VAL A 409 -11.44 -2.65 -18.93
CA VAL A 409 -11.72 -1.21 -19.06
C VAL A 409 -10.95 -0.64 -20.24
N GLU A 410 -11.49 0.36 -20.91
CA GLU A 410 -10.82 1.08 -21.99
C GLU A 410 -9.73 2.00 -21.40
N ARG A 411 -8.48 1.80 -21.83
CA ARG A 411 -7.36 2.64 -21.44
C ARG A 411 -7.53 4.05 -22.02
N GLY A 412 -7.23 5.08 -21.25
CA GLY A 412 -7.40 6.48 -21.65
C GLY A 412 -8.86 6.95 -21.66
N SER A 413 -9.82 6.12 -21.20
CA SER A 413 -11.18 6.58 -20.94
C SER A 413 -11.25 7.44 -19.67
N GLN A 414 -12.33 8.22 -19.54
CA GLN A 414 -12.58 8.99 -18.30
C GLN A 414 -12.65 8.08 -17.08
N GLU A 415 -13.25 6.89 -17.22
CA GLU A 415 -13.29 5.88 -16.16
C GLU A 415 -11.87 5.44 -15.74
N TRP A 416 -10.98 5.23 -16.74
CA TRP A 416 -9.58 4.89 -16.46
C TRP A 416 -8.89 5.98 -15.64
N GLU A 417 -8.98 7.23 -16.14
CA GLU A 417 -8.31 8.37 -15.52
C GLU A 417 -8.80 8.63 -14.08
N ASP A 418 -10.12 8.57 -13.87
CA ASP A 418 -10.70 8.84 -12.56
C ASP A 418 -10.43 7.72 -11.56
N THR A 419 -10.49 6.46 -12.00
CA THR A 419 -10.23 5.32 -11.13
C THR A 419 -8.74 5.19 -10.81
N TYR A 420 -7.86 5.36 -11.80
CA TYR A 420 -6.42 5.22 -11.56
C TYR A 420 -5.87 6.24 -10.57
N LYS A 421 -6.44 7.44 -10.48
CA LYS A 421 -6.09 8.44 -9.46
C LYS A 421 -6.26 7.92 -8.03
N ILE A 422 -7.17 6.96 -7.81
CA ILE A 422 -7.43 6.37 -6.49
C ILE A 422 -6.21 5.56 -6.01
N ARG A 423 -5.34 5.09 -6.91
CA ARG A 423 -4.11 4.38 -6.57
C ARG A 423 -3.23 5.16 -5.58
N VAL A 424 -3.25 6.48 -5.62
CA VAL A 424 -2.49 7.32 -4.69
C VAL A 424 -2.82 7.04 -3.21
N ASN A 425 -3.98 6.41 -2.93
CA ASN A 425 -4.40 6.12 -1.56
C ASN A 425 -3.51 5.05 -0.89
N VAL A 426 -2.96 4.09 -1.63
CA VAL A 426 -1.99 3.13 -1.05
C VAL A 426 -0.67 3.83 -0.69
N GLU A 427 -0.20 4.75 -1.54
CA GLU A 427 0.99 5.55 -1.27
C GLU A 427 0.80 6.45 -0.03
N LYS A 428 -0.39 7.07 0.09
CA LYS A 428 -0.75 7.85 1.29
C LYS A 428 -0.78 6.98 2.55
N SER A 429 -1.27 5.74 2.45
CA SER A 429 -1.27 4.79 3.58
C SER A 429 0.14 4.37 3.98
N ILE A 430 1.02 4.09 3.00
CA ILE A 430 2.44 3.80 3.25
C ILE A 430 3.12 4.98 3.96
N ASN A 431 2.91 6.20 3.46
CA ASN A 431 3.48 7.40 4.06
C ASN A 431 2.91 7.65 5.46
N HIS A 432 1.61 7.41 5.66
CA HIS A 432 0.99 7.50 6.98
C HIS A 432 1.64 6.52 7.98
N PHE A 433 1.94 5.29 7.56
CA PHE A 433 2.64 4.32 8.40
C PHE A 433 4.07 4.76 8.71
N LYS A 434 4.81 5.21 7.68
CA LYS A 434 6.21 5.62 7.85
C LYS A 434 6.34 6.86 8.73
N ASP A 435 5.59 7.90 8.44
CA ASP A 435 5.74 9.22 9.04
C ASP A 435 4.84 9.38 10.28
N SER A 436 3.52 9.19 10.11
CA SER A 436 2.57 9.45 11.20
C SER A 436 2.61 8.40 12.30
N PHE A 437 2.79 7.13 11.95
CA PHE A 437 2.97 6.04 12.92
C PHE A 437 4.44 5.77 13.24
N CYS A 438 5.36 6.60 12.74
CA CYS A 438 6.80 6.59 13.03
C CYS A 438 7.49 5.25 12.77
N ILE A 439 7.05 4.50 11.73
CA ILE A 439 7.68 3.22 11.41
C ILE A 439 9.07 3.44 10.80
N ALA A 440 9.28 4.54 10.05
CA ALA A 440 10.59 4.89 9.49
C ALA A 440 11.64 5.22 10.56
N ASP A 441 11.21 5.66 11.74
CA ASP A 441 12.09 6.03 12.85
C ASP A 441 12.59 4.82 13.68
N ARG A 442 12.18 3.60 13.34
CA ARG A 442 12.55 2.39 14.06
C ARG A 442 14.01 2.00 13.84
N LYS A 443 14.85 2.20 14.85
CA LYS A 443 16.24 1.83 14.83
C LYS A 443 16.43 0.40 15.31
N THR A 444 16.00 -0.58 14.51
CA THR A 444 16.12 -2.00 14.86
C THR A 444 16.73 -2.81 13.70
N GLN A 445 17.48 -3.83 14.04
CA GLN A 445 17.95 -4.89 13.14
C GLN A 445 17.13 -6.16 13.30
N ASN A 446 16.18 -6.18 14.24
CA ASN A 446 15.37 -7.34 14.52
C ASN A 446 14.11 -7.33 13.64
N GLU A 447 14.05 -8.26 12.72
CA GLU A 447 12.97 -8.47 11.76
C GLU A 447 11.61 -8.64 12.45
N ARG A 448 11.53 -9.48 13.49
CA ARG A 448 10.27 -9.75 14.20
C ARG A 448 9.73 -8.50 14.90
N THR A 449 10.61 -7.68 15.47
CA THR A 449 10.22 -6.42 16.11
C THR A 449 9.64 -5.44 15.07
N LEU A 450 10.30 -5.30 13.92
CA LEU A 450 9.83 -4.39 12.87
C LEU A 450 8.53 -4.88 12.22
N HIS A 451 8.40 -6.18 12.01
CA HIS A 451 7.16 -6.78 11.50
C HIS A 451 6.00 -6.52 12.48
N ALA A 452 6.22 -6.74 13.78
CA ALA A 452 5.22 -6.41 14.80
C ALA A 452 4.87 -4.91 14.83
N ASP A 453 5.85 -4.03 14.64
CA ASP A 453 5.61 -2.59 14.56
C ASP A 453 4.77 -2.21 13.33
N LEU A 454 4.96 -2.86 12.18
CA LEU A 454 4.11 -2.70 10.99
C LEU A 454 2.68 -3.18 11.23
N LEU A 455 2.51 -4.36 11.85
CA LEU A 455 1.19 -4.88 12.20
C LEU A 455 0.47 -3.96 13.18
N LEU A 456 1.18 -3.44 14.20
CA LEU A 456 0.61 -2.47 15.15
C LEU A 456 0.20 -1.15 14.48
N ALA A 457 0.91 -0.70 13.44
CA ALA A 457 0.48 0.43 12.63
C ALA A 457 -0.82 0.13 11.88
N GLY A 458 -0.91 -1.05 11.26
CA GLY A 458 -2.13 -1.53 10.61
C GLY A 458 -3.30 -1.67 11.59
N ILE A 459 -3.07 -2.32 12.73
CA ILE A 459 -4.06 -2.44 13.82
C ILE A 459 -4.55 -1.06 14.26
N THR A 460 -3.64 -0.09 14.43
CA THR A 460 -4.02 1.27 14.84
C THR A 460 -4.89 1.95 13.78
N GLN A 461 -4.59 1.78 12.49
CA GLN A 461 -5.44 2.30 11.42
C GLN A 461 -6.82 1.64 11.42
N LEU A 462 -6.91 0.33 11.61
CA LEU A 462 -8.19 -0.39 11.67
C LEU A 462 -9.01 -0.03 12.91
N VAL A 463 -8.36 0.13 14.07
CA VAL A 463 -9.00 0.68 15.28
C VAL A 463 -9.51 2.10 15.02
N THR A 464 -8.78 2.92 14.27
CA THR A 464 -9.25 4.26 13.85
C THR A 464 -10.56 4.20 13.06
N VAL A 465 -10.72 3.18 12.19
CA VAL A 465 -11.98 2.95 11.46
C VAL A 465 -13.13 2.66 12.42
N LEU A 466 -12.92 1.76 13.40
CA LEU A 466 -13.93 1.42 14.39
C LEU A 466 -14.33 2.63 15.25
N VAL A 467 -13.34 3.42 15.70
CA VAL A 467 -13.60 4.65 16.48
C VAL A 467 -14.39 5.63 15.64
N ALA A 468 -13.99 5.91 14.40
CA ALA A 468 -14.67 6.84 13.51
C ALA A 468 -16.13 6.43 13.23
N ASP A 469 -16.40 5.13 13.11
CA ASP A 469 -17.74 4.58 12.96
C ASP A 469 -18.58 4.77 14.22
N LYS A 470 -18.06 4.40 15.41
CA LYS A 470 -18.76 4.54 16.70
C LYS A 470 -19.12 5.99 17.04
N ILE A 471 -18.26 6.96 16.67
CA ILE A 471 -18.55 8.39 16.88
C ILE A 471 -19.30 9.04 15.71
N HIS A 472 -19.61 8.28 14.65
CA HIS A 472 -20.26 8.76 13.42
C HIS A 472 -19.53 9.92 12.73
N GLN A 473 -18.18 9.92 12.78
CA GLN A 473 -17.34 10.97 12.18
C GLN A 473 -16.38 10.36 11.15
N TYR A 474 -16.91 9.98 10.00
CA TYR A 474 -16.19 9.24 8.95
C TYR A 474 -15.07 10.05 8.26
N GLN A 475 -15.03 11.39 8.44
CA GLN A 475 -13.90 12.20 7.99
C GLN A 475 -12.58 11.81 8.69
N TYR A 476 -12.65 11.17 9.86
CA TYR A 476 -11.48 10.73 10.64
C TYR A 476 -11.10 9.26 10.41
N ILE A 477 -11.74 8.58 9.47
CA ILE A 477 -11.52 7.13 9.21
C ILE A 477 -10.06 6.74 8.95
N ARG A 478 -9.22 7.70 8.56
CA ARG A 478 -7.79 7.47 8.29
C ARG A 478 -6.88 7.92 9.43
N SER A 479 -7.32 8.86 10.26
CA SER A 479 -6.50 9.44 11.33
C SER A 479 -7.35 10.13 12.38
N LEU A 480 -7.11 9.81 13.64
CA LEU A 480 -7.73 10.47 14.81
C LEU A 480 -6.98 11.74 15.26
N LYS A 481 -5.83 12.05 14.65
CA LYS A 481 -5.01 13.22 15.04
C LYS A 481 -5.79 14.55 15.09
N PRO A 482 -6.71 14.85 14.15
CA PRO A 482 -7.47 16.08 14.23
C PRO A 482 -8.41 16.17 15.46
N LEU A 483 -8.67 15.04 16.14
CA LEU A 483 -9.43 15.02 17.39
C LEU A 483 -8.55 15.33 18.62
N ILE A 484 -7.22 15.32 18.46
CA ILE A 484 -6.24 15.61 19.52
C ILE A 484 -5.80 17.08 19.47
N ALA A 485 -5.81 17.65 18.26
CA ALA A 485 -5.40 19.04 17.98
C ALA A 485 -6.57 20.03 18.14
#